data_3b5840a1b8c4549ef5eb6fd73b6d6c68
#
_entry.id   3b5840a1b8c4549ef5eb6fd73b6d6c68
#
_cell.length_a   1.000
_cell.length_b   1.000
_cell.length_c   1.000
_cell.angle_alpha   90.00
_cell.angle_beta   90.00
_cell.angle_gamma   90.00
#
_symmetry.space_group_name_H-M   'P 1'
#
loop_
_entity.id
_entity.type
_entity.pdbx_description
1 polymer ?
#
loop_
_entity_poly.entity_id
_entity_poly.type
_entity_poly.pdbx_seq_one_letter_code
_entity_poly.pdbx_strand_id
1 'polypeptide(L)'
;MKKIFTVIFIFIFTSTAFCEVNKKTVLRAWKNITRAENFSELPMNFESDDEPNAWVAYGDDGDYSVHVTTSLMKILESENEIAGVLAHELGHIQLGHYNNFALSDTVRAIMGANLERADDLAQAVGNINLELKESKFSREQETEADNYGVKVLVKANYSAWGLYNAMKRFDENDLGTEANGFNSHPASKERLANLANQARNQSQENHREKNKDNNNNKKDNIDSLADILMGY
;
A
#
# COMPACT_ATOMS: atom_id res chain seq x y z
N MET A 1 37.17 -30.50 -46.16
CA MET A 1 37.25 -30.07 -44.76
C MET A 1 36.02 -29.25 -44.43
N LYS A 2 35.07 -29.83 -43.68
CA LYS A 2 33.83 -29.14 -43.27
C LYS A 2 34.10 -28.37 -41.97
N LYS A 3 33.95 -27.05 -42.00
CA LYS A 3 34.04 -26.23 -40.81
C LYS A 3 32.71 -26.28 -40.04
N ILE A 4 32.74 -26.87 -38.84
CA ILE A 4 31.61 -26.89 -37.90
C ILE A 4 31.66 -25.56 -37.15
N PHE A 5 30.61 -24.73 -37.35
CA PHE A 5 30.41 -23.54 -36.55
C PHE A 5 29.60 -23.95 -35.29
N THR A 6 30.25 -23.99 -34.16
CA THR A 6 29.58 -24.18 -32.86
C THR A 6 29.00 -22.82 -32.41
N VAL A 7 27.68 -22.72 -32.47
CA VAL A 7 26.95 -21.56 -31.89
C VAL A 7 26.80 -21.80 -30.41
N ILE A 8 27.52 -21.04 -29.59
CA ILE A 8 27.38 -21.04 -28.13
C ILE A 8 26.19 -20.11 -27.80
N PHE A 9 25.07 -20.70 -27.39
CA PHE A 9 23.96 -19.98 -26.80
C PHE A 9 24.34 -19.62 -25.34
N ILE A 10 24.69 -18.36 -25.11
CA ILE A 10 24.86 -17.85 -23.75
C ILE A 10 23.44 -17.53 -23.24
N PHE A 11 22.90 -18.42 -22.40
CA PHE A 11 21.72 -18.13 -21.59
C PHE A 11 22.13 -17.12 -20.50
N ILE A 12 21.83 -15.86 -20.74
CA ILE A 12 21.90 -14.86 -19.67
C ILE A 12 20.69 -15.11 -18.75
N PHE A 13 20.91 -15.89 -17.69
CA PHE A 13 19.98 -15.91 -16.56
C PHE A 13 19.99 -14.52 -15.93
N THR A 14 19.04 -13.66 -16.32
CA THR A 14 18.73 -12.51 -15.50
C THR A 14 18.06 -13.04 -14.24
N SER A 15 18.83 -13.26 -13.20
CA SER A 15 18.29 -13.44 -11.86
C SER A 15 17.51 -12.15 -11.54
N THR A 16 16.21 -12.19 -11.63
CA THR A 16 15.37 -11.21 -10.97
C THR A 16 15.69 -11.37 -9.48
N ALA A 17 16.46 -10.44 -8.94
CA ALA A 17 16.68 -10.40 -7.51
C ALA A 17 15.30 -10.26 -6.86
N PHE A 18 14.78 -11.33 -6.32
CA PHE A 18 13.62 -11.30 -5.44
C PHE A 18 14.01 -10.39 -4.28
N CYS A 19 13.42 -9.21 -4.21
CA CYS A 19 13.65 -8.29 -3.11
C CYS A 19 12.74 -8.76 -1.97
N GLU A 20 13.31 -9.55 -1.08
CA GLU A 20 12.62 -10.00 0.12
C GLU A 20 12.02 -8.79 0.87
N VAL A 21 10.73 -8.86 1.16
CA VAL A 21 10.03 -7.82 1.95
C VAL A 21 10.45 -7.98 3.41
N ASN A 22 11.32 -7.10 3.87
CA ASN A 22 11.79 -7.04 5.24
C ASN A 22 11.39 -5.72 5.92
N LYS A 23 11.61 -5.60 7.22
CA LYS A 23 11.25 -4.39 8.01
C LYS A 23 11.77 -3.10 7.38
N LYS A 24 12.99 -3.11 6.84
CA LYS A 24 13.58 -1.93 6.20
C LYS A 24 12.85 -1.55 4.91
N THR A 25 12.42 -2.54 4.14
CA THR A 25 11.60 -2.34 2.92
C THR A 25 10.25 -1.73 3.29
N VAL A 26 9.59 -2.26 4.32
CA VAL A 26 8.28 -1.75 4.81
C VAL A 26 8.40 -0.30 5.26
N LEU A 27 9.39 0.03 6.10
CA LEU A 27 9.60 1.41 6.57
C LEU A 27 9.89 2.39 5.44
N ARG A 28 10.67 1.96 4.44
CA ARG A 28 10.94 2.78 3.25
C ARG A 28 9.68 3.04 2.44
N ALA A 29 8.87 2.01 2.21
CA ALA A 29 7.61 2.14 1.50
C ALA A 29 6.66 3.11 2.24
N TRP A 30 6.50 2.95 3.54
CA TRP A 30 5.67 3.84 4.37
C TRP A 30 6.11 5.29 4.28
N LYS A 31 7.40 5.55 4.46
CA LYS A 31 7.97 6.89 4.35
C LYS A 31 7.74 7.53 2.98
N ASN A 32 7.86 6.77 1.89
CA ASN A 32 7.65 7.30 0.54
C ASN A 32 6.18 7.63 0.29
N ILE A 33 5.26 6.78 0.76
CA ILE A 33 3.81 6.94 0.64
C ILE A 33 3.35 8.17 1.43
N THR A 34 3.71 8.26 2.70
CA THR A 34 3.31 9.38 3.58
C THR A 34 3.87 10.70 3.07
N ARG A 35 5.12 10.72 2.59
CA ARG A 35 5.72 11.92 1.98
C ARG A 35 4.96 12.34 0.72
N ALA A 36 4.55 11.41 -0.15
CA ALA A 36 3.81 11.73 -1.36
C ALA A 36 2.46 12.40 -1.05
N GLU A 37 1.84 12.05 0.09
CA GLU A 37 0.56 12.61 0.54
C GLU A 37 0.69 13.81 1.49
N ASN A 38 1.91 14.26 1.80
CA ASN A 38 2.17 15.25 2.85
C ASN A 38 1.53 14.86 4.20
N PHE A 39 1.50 13.56 4.47
CA PHE A 39 0.95 13.00 5.68
C PHE A 39 2.07 12.78 6.71
N SER A 40 1.77 13.05 7.99
CA SER A 40 2.72 12.78 9.07
C SER A 40 2.96 11.27 9.18
N GLU A 41 4.22 10.86 9.21
CA GLU A 41 4.60 9.46 9.33
C GLU A 41 4.15 8.92 10.70
N LEU A 42 3.22 7.99 10.70
CA LEU A 42 2.77 7.32 11.92
C LEU A 42 3.78 6.27 12.38
N PRO A 43 3.85 6.00 13.68
CA PRO A 43 4.63 4.88 14.22
C PRO A 43 4.26 3.57 13.55
N MET A 44 5.27 2.72 13.29
CA MET A 44 5.07 1.41 12.68
C MET A 44 5.59 0.30 13.59
N ASN A 45 4.72 -0.65 13.86
CA ASN A 45 4.98 -1.81 14.70
C ASN A 45 5.03 -3.09 13.85
N PHE A 46 5.90 -4.00 14.24
CA PHE A 46 6.08 -5.29 13.58
C PHE A 46 5.72 -6.42 14.54
N GLU A 47 4.63 -7.11 14.20
CA GLU A 47 4.09 -8.16 15.05
C GLU A 47 4.57 -9.54 14.60
N SER A 48 4.88 -10.38 15.58
CA SER A 48 5.15 -11.80 15.34
C SER A 48 3.85 -12.56 15.41
N ASP A 49 3.18 -12.65 14.28
CA ASP A 49 1.87 -13.30 14.13
C ASP A 49 1.93 -14.26 12.93
N ASP A 50 1.26 -15.40 13.02
CA ASP A 50 1.18 -16.37 11.93
C ASP A 50 0.11 -15.97 10.90
N GLU A 51 -0.81 -15.07 11.27
CA GLU A 51 -1.78 -14.50 10.35
C GLU A 51 -1.18 -13.34 9.57
N PRO A 52 -1.15 -13.40 8.22
CA PRO A 52 -0.73 -12.28 7.38
C PRO A 52 -1.70 -11.12 7.49
N ASN A 53 -1.27 -10.01 8.08
CA ASN A 53 -2.13 -8.84 8.26
C ASN A 53 -1.32 -7.52 8.31
N ALA A 54 -2.00 -6.42 7.93
CA ALA A 54 -1.64 -5.06 8.27
C ALA A 54 -2.91 -4.33 8.74
N TRP A 55 -2.78 -3.49 9.74
CA TRP A 55 -3.92 -2.73 10.30
C TRP A 55 -3.45 -1.46 10.99
N VAL A 56 -4.40 -0.61 11.29
CA VAL A 56 -4.19 0.58 12.10
C VAL A 56 -4.69 0.33 13.51
N ALA A 57 -3.88 0.69 14.50
CA ALA A 57 -4.25 0.67 15.90
C ALA A 57 -4.28 2.08 16.49
N TYR A 58 -5.05 2.26 17.54
CA TYR A 58 -5.13 3.50 18.30
C TYR A 58 -4.20 3.42 19.51
N GLY A 59 -3.32 4.41 19.66
CA GLY A 59 -2.37 4.46 20.76
C GLY A 59 -2.93 5.08 22.02
N ASP A 60 -2.25 4.85 23.15
CA ASP A 60 -2.61 5.40 24.46
C ASP A 60 -2.54 6.95 24.51
N ASP A 61 -1.77 7.54 23.60
CA ASP A 61 -1.60 8.98 23.42
C ASP A 61 -2.68 9.63 22.55
N GLY A 62 -3.61 8.83 22.02
CA GLY A 62 -4.66 9.29 21.12
C GLY A 62 -4.27 9.35 19.66
N ASP A 63 -3.08 8.88 19.31
CA ASP A 63 -2.59 8.82 17.93
C ASP A 63 -2.71 7.41 17.36
N TYR A 64 -2.74 7.33 16.03
CA TYR A 64 -2.73 6.06 15.32
C TYR A 64 -1.31 5.50 15.16
N SER A 65 -1.21 4.18 15.09
CA SER A 65 -0.02 3.47 14.67
C SER A 65 -0.37 2.42 13.63
N VAL A 66 0.58 2.10 12.75
CA VAL A 66 0.41 1.06 11.72
C VAL A 66 1.12 -0.20 12.18
N HIS A 67 0.46 -1.33 12.04
CA HIS A 67 0.97 -2.64 12.42
C HIS A 67 1.10 -3.52 11.18
N VAL A 68 2.18 -4.30 11.12
CA VAL A 68 2.46 -5.23 10.02
C VAL A 68 2.98 -6.54 10.59
N THR A 69 2.37 -7.67 10.23
CA THR A 69 2.83 -8.98 10.69
C THR A 69 4.03 -9.49 9.91
N THR A 70 4.84 -10.29 10.57
CA THR A 70 5.99 -10.96 9.92
C THR A 70 5.54 -11.98 8.87
N SER A 71 4.37 -12.58 9.03
CA SER A 71 3.76 -13.48 8.05
C SER A 71 3.34 -12.75 6.77
N LEU A 72 2.78 -11.55 6.87
CA LEU A 72 2.49 -10.71 5.69
C LEU A 72 3.77 -10.42 4.89
N MET A 73 4.84 -10.04 5.58
CA MET A 73 6.12 -9.79 4.90
C MET A 73 6.67 -11.00 4.16
N LYS A 74 6.40 -12.22 4.63
CA LYS A 74 6.88 -13.48 4.00
C LYS A 74 6.12 -13.83 2.72
N ILE A 75 4.84 -13.48 2.62
CA ILE A 75 4.02 -13.80 1.44
C ILE A 75 4.13 -12.77 0.32
N LEU A 76 4.50 -11.53 0.64
CA LEU A 76 4.71 -10.49 -0.34
C LEU A 76 6.10 -10.61 -0.99
N GLU A 77 6.18 -10.43 -2.30
CA GLU A 77 7.38 -10.68 -3.09
C GLU A 77 8.10 -9.40 -3.53
N SER A 78 7.49 -8.23 -3.31
CA SER A 78 8.09 -6.97 -3.77
C SER A 78 7.74 -5.79 -2.88
N GLU A 79 8.58 -4.74 -2.97
CA GLU A 79 8.30 -3.46 -2.33
C GLU A 79 7.03 -2.81 -2.89
N ASN A 80 6.70 -3.02 -4.17
CA ASN A 80 5.45 -2.52 -4.73
C ASN A 80 4.22 -3.14 -4.08
N GLU A 81 4.27 -4.43 -3.73
CA GLU A 81 3.17 -5.12 -3.06
C GLU A 81 2.96 -4.59 -1.65
N ILE A 82 4.01 -4.49 -0.84
CA ILE A 82 3.86 -3.93 0.52
C ILE A 82 3.49 -2.45 0.47
N ALA A 83 4.02 -1.68 -0.48
CA ALA A 83 3.59 -0.30 -0.70
C ALA A 83 2.09 -0.22 -1.03
N GLY A 84 1.57 -1.19 -1.81
CA GLY A 84 0.16 -1.30 -2.12
C GLY A 84 -0.70 -1.48 -0.87
N VAL A 85 -0.35 -2.43 -0.02
CA VAL A 85 -1.05 -2.67 1.25
C VAL A 85 -1.01 -1.42 2.13
N LEU A 86 0.16 -0.81 2.32
CA LEU A 86 0.31 0.38 3.16
C LEU A 86 -0.44 1.61 2.60
N ALA A 87 -0.51 1.76 1.28
CA ALA A 87 -1.27 2.82 0.65
C ALA A 87 -2.78 2.62 0.81
N HIS A 88 -3.26 1.39 0.85
CA HIS A 88 -4.64 1.04 1.17
C HIS A 88 -4.97 1.38 2.63
N GLU A 89 -4.12 1.01 3.59
CA GLU A 89 -4.28 1.39 5.00
C GLU A 89 -4.31 2.91 5.19
N LEU A 90 -3.41 3.63 4.50
CA LEU A 90 -3.43 5.09 4.50
C LEU A 90 -4.75 5.64 3.93
N GLY A 91 -5.33 4.95 2.94
CA GLY A 91 -6.65 5.27 2.39
C GLY A 91 -7.73 5.23 3.45
N HIS A 92 -7.79 4.18 4.26
CA HIS A 92 -8.73 4.08 5.37
C HIS A 92 -8.57 5.20 6.39
N ILE A 93 -7.33 5.58 6.70
CA ILE A 93 -7.05 6.70 7.62
C ILE A 93 -7.54 8.02 7.01
N GLN A 94 -7.11 8.34 5.79
CA GLN A 94 -7.37 9.62 5.14
C GLN A 94 -8.84 9.85 4.79
N LEU A 95 -9.56 8.77 4.49
CA LEU A 95 -11.00 8.79 4.20
C LEU A 95 -11.84 8.75 5.48
N GLY A 96 -11.19 8.62 6.64
CA GLY A 96 -11.87 8.64 7.93
C GLY A 96 -12.68 7.36 8.22
N HIS A 97 -12.36 6.24 7.57
CA HIS A 97 -13.08 4.99 7.76
C HIS A 97 -12.99 4.48 9.20
N TYR A 98 -11.89 4.74 9.87
CA TYR A 98 -11.70 4.43 11.29
C TYR A 98 -12.51 5.31 12.25
N ASN A 99 -12.97 6.49 11.82
CA ASN A 99 -13.72 7.41 12.68
C ASN A 99 -15.04 6.82 13.15
N ASN A 100 -15.64 5.94 12.35
CA ASN A 100 -16.90 5.25 12.73
C ASN A 100 -16.69 4.23 13.84
N PHE A 101 -15.49 3.64 13.94
CA PHE A 101 -15.11 2.72 15.02
C PHE A 101 -14.68 3.48 16.28
N ALA A 102 -13.91 4.56 16.13
CA ALA A 102 -13.52 5.43 17.26
C ALA A 102 -14.71 6.07 17.95
N LEU A 103 -15.87 6.16 17.28
CA LEU A 103 -17.13 6.64 17.82
C LEU A 103 -18.09 5.51 18.18
N SER A 104 -17.64 4.24 18.19
CA SER A 104 -18.44 3.12 18.68
C SER A 104 -18.92 3.40 20.10
N ASP A 105 -20.03 2.79 20.48
CA ASP A 105 -20.61 2.95 21.81
C ASP A 105 -19.60 2.62 22.94
N THR A 106 -18.63 1.75 22.65
CA THR A 106 -17.51 1.40 23.53
C THR A 106 -16.61 2.60 23.79
N VAL A 107 -16.17 3.31 22.75
CA VAL A 107 -15.32 4.53 22.88
C VAL A 107 -16.10 5.63 23.58
N ARG A 108 -17.39 5.82 23.27
CA ARG A 108 -18.25 6.78 23.96
C ARG A 108 -18.43 6.43 25.44
N ALA A 109 -18.59 5.14 25.76
CA ALA A 109 -18.69 4.66 27.12
C ALA A 109 -17.40 4.89 27.90
N ILE A 110 -16.23 4.71 27.26
CA ILE A 110 -14.91 4.95 27.83
C ILE A 110 -14.68 6.45 28.05
N MET A 111 -14.97 7.31 27.07
CA MET A 111 -14.86 8.76 27.20
C MET A 111 -15.85 9.35 28.22
N GLY A 112 -16.96 8.67 28.48
CA GLY A 112 -17.95 9.03 29.51
C GLY A 112 -17.70 8.42 30.89
N ALA A 113 -16.82 7.44 31.01
CA ALA A 113 -16.46 6.81 32.27
C ALA A 113 -15.35 7.62 32.95
N ASN A 114 -15.53 7.90 34.26
CA ASN A 114 -14.44 8.38 35.08
C ASN A 114 -13.44 7.23 35.30
N LEU A 115 -12.51 7.07 34.34
CA LEU A 115 -11.44 6.06 34.44
C LEU A 115 -10.38 6.58 35.43
N GLU A 116 -10.55 6.20 36.68
CA GLU A 116 -9.64 6.63 37.77
C GLU A 116 -8.38 5.76 37.85
N ARG A 117 -8.32 4.63 37.10
CA ARG A 117 -7.22 3.68 37.15
C ARG A 117 -6.56 3.52 35.78
N ALA A 118 -5.24 3.53 35.75
CA ALA A 118 -4.46 3.26 34.54
C ALA A 118 -4.77 1.89 33.91
N ASP A 119 -5.08 0.89 34.75
CA ASP A 119 -5.43 -0.45 34.28
C ASP A 119 -6.75 -0.49 33.50
N ASP A 120 -7.75 0.30 33.94
CA ASP A 120 -9.05 0.41 33.26
C ASP A 120 -8.90 1.10 31.89
N LEU A 121 -8.03 2.11 31.80
CA LEU A 121 -7.69 2.77 30.55
C LEU A 121 -6.95 1.83 29.58
N ALA A 122 -5.94 1.11 30.06
CA ALA A 122 -5.17 0.17 29.26
C ALA A 122 -6.06 -0.95 28.71
N GLN A 123 -7.00 -1.46 29.52
CA GLN A 123 -7.96 -2.46 29.09
C GLN A 123 -8.92 -1.90 28.03
N ALA A 124 -9.34 -0.66 28.20
CA ALA A 124 -10.23 0.02 27.26
C ALA A 124 -9.56 0.24 25.91
N VAL A 125 -8.32 0.73 25.90
CA VAL A 125 -7.50 0.88 24.67
C VAL A 125 -7.24 -0.47 24.02
N GLY A 126 -6.95 -1.51 24.82
CA GLY A 126 -6.80 -2.88 24.33
C GLY A 126 -8.04 -3.41 23.61
N ASN A 127 -9.23 -3.12 24.11
CA ASN A 127 -10.49 -3.51 23.49
C ASN A 127 -10.74 -2.75 22.18
N ILE A 128 -10.44 -1.45 22.13
CA ILE A 128 -10.53 -0.65 20.89
C ILE A 128 -9.57 -1.21 19.83
N ASN A 129 -8.35 -1.52 20.20
CA ASN A 129 -7.37 -2.06 19.27
C ASN A 129 -7.75 -3.44 18.74
N LEU A 130 -8.37 -4.28 19.56
CA LEU A 130 -8.92 -5.55 19.11
C LEU A 130 -10.08 -5.33 18.12
N GLU A 131 -11.00 -4.41 18.44
CA GLU A 131 -12.11 -4.03 17.56
C GLU A 131 -11.61 -3.45 16.23
N LEU A 132 -10.55 -2.62 16.22
CA LEU A 132 -9.93 -2.10 15.01
C LEU A 132 -9.25 -3.20 14.18
N LYS A 133 -8.53 -4.12 14.82
CA LYS A 133 -7.90 -5.27 14.15
C LYS A 133 -8.93 -6.21 13.52
N GLU A 134 -10.09 -6.39 14.15
CA GLU A 134 -11.15 -7.28 13.72
C GLU A 134 -12.24 -6.57 12.89
N SER A 135 -12.13 -5.25 12.72
CA SER A 135 -13.14 -4.45 12.02
C SER A 135 -13.25 -4.84 10.56
N LYS A 136 -14.50 -4.99 10.11
CA LYS A 136 -14.82 -5.22 8.71
C LYS A 136 -15.35 -3.93 8.11
N PHE A 137 -14.66 -3.44 7.09
CA PHE A 137 -15.10 -2.30 6.31
C PHE A 137 -16.23 -2.70 5.33
N SER A 138 -17.08 -1.75 4.98
CA SER A 138 -18.06 -1.98 3.93
C SER A 138 -17.38 -2.13 2.57
N ARG A 139 -18.07 -2.76 1.60
CA ARG A 139 -17.53 -2.90 0.23
C ARG A 139 -17.23 -1.55 -0.42
N GLU A 140 -18.02 -0.54 -0.10
CA GLU A 140 -17.83 0.82 -0.55
C GLU A 140 -16.54 1.40 0.02
N GLN A 141 -16.31 1.27 1.33
CA GLN A 141 -15.09 1.74 2.01
C GLN A 141 -13.84 1.03 1.48
N GLU A 142 -13.93 -0.28 1.25
CA GLU A 142 -12.85 -1.04 0.61
C GLU A 142 -12.53 -0.51 -0.79
N THR A 143 -13.57 -0.24 -1.60
CA THR A 143 -13.41 0.31 -2.94
C THR A 143 -12.79 1.72 -2.91
N GLU A 144 -13.20 2.54 -1.98
CA GLU A 144 -12.64 3.89 -1.79
C GLU A 144 -11.17 3.84 -1.38
N ALA A 145 -10.82 2.97 -0.42
CA ALA A 145 -9.43 2.75 0.02
C ALA A 145 -8.56 2.16 -1.10
N ASP A 146 -9.08 1.22 -1.89
CA ASP A 146 -8.42 0.66 -3.06
C ASP A 146 -8.10 1.75 -4.10
N ASN A 147 -9.09 2.58 -4.44
CA ASN A 147 -8.94 3.66 -5.39
C ASN A 147 -7.95 4.74 -4.91
N TYR A 148 -7.98 5.05 -3.63
CA TYR A 148 -7.03 5.96 -3.01
C TYR A 148 -5.61 5.37 -3.06
N GLY A 149 -5.45 4.12 -2.63
CA GLY A 149 -4.17 3.43 -2.60
C GLY A 149 -3.47 3.36 -3.96
N VAL A 150 -4.21 3.04 -5.04
CA VAL A 150 -3.64 3.01 -6.40
C VAL A 150 -3.12 4.38 -6.84
N LYS A 151 -3.84 5.47 -6.53
CA LYS A 151 -3.40 6.84 -6.83
C LYS A 151 -2.13 7.21 -6.06
N VAL A 152 -2.10 6.87 -4.78
CA VAL A 152 -0.94 7.12 -3.90
C VAL A 152 0.30 6.37 -4.37
N LEU A 153 0.15 5.11 -4.80
CA LEU A 153 1.26 4.35 -5.38
C LEU A 153 1.93 5.10 -6.53
N VAL A 154 1.14 5.56 -7.49
CA VAL A 154 1.65 6.31 -8.65
C VAL A 154 2.35 7.59 -8.21
N LYS A 155 1.75 8.34 -7.30
CA LYS A 155 2.30 9.60 -6.76
C LYS A 155 3.61 9.37 -6.01
N ALA A 156 3.73 8.23 -5.30
CA ALA A 156 4.94 7.82 -4.60
C ALA A 156 5.98 7.11 -5.48
N ASN A 157 5.79 7.09 -6.82
CA ASN A 157 6.63 6.41 -7.81
C ASN A 157 6.69 4.88 -7.65
N TYR A 158 5.66 4.27 -7.12
CA TYR A 158 5.44 2.83 -7.13
C TYR A 158 4.60 2.40 -8.33
N SER A 159 4.60 1.10 -8.60
CA SER A 159 3.73 0.53 -9.63
C SER A 159 2.26 0.63 -9.22
N ALA A 160 1.40 1.12 -10.10
CA ALA A 160 -0.05 1.11 -9.92
C ALA A 160 -0.61 -0.32 -9.68
N TRP A 161 0.12 -1.35 -10.08
CA TRP A 161 -0.22 -2.76 -9.89
C TRP A 161 0.14 -3.31 -8.51
N GLY A 162 0.80 -2.52 -7.65
CA GLY A 162 1.29 -3.00 -6.35
C GLY A 162 0.19 -3.60 -5.49
N LEU A 163 -0.91 -2.88 -5.29
CA LEU A 163 -2.04 -3.36 -4.50
C LEU A 163 -2.75 -4.55 -5.16
N TYR A 164 -2.96 -4.52 -6.48
CA TYR A 164 -3.51 -5.67 -7.21
C TYR A 164 -2.69 -6.94 -7.00
N ASN A 165 -1.37 -6.84 -7.10
CA ASN A 165 -0.48 -7.98 -6.94
C ASN A 165 -0.51 -8.50 -5.49
N ALA A 166 -0.52 -7.63 -4.50
CA ALA A 166 -0.68 -8.03 -3.10
C ALA A 166 -2.00 -8.80 -2.88
N MET A 167 -3.13 -8.24 -3.35
CA MET A 167 -4.44 -8.89 -3.25
C MET A 167 -4.50 -10.24 -3.98
N LYS A 168 -3.84 -10.33 -5.12
CA LYS A 168 -3.72 -11.60 -5.85
C LYS A 168 -2.94 -12.64 -5.05
N ARG A 169 -1.87 -12.24 -4.31
CA ARG A 169 -1.15 -13.14 -3.40
C ARG A 169 -2.05 -13.66 -2.29
N PHE A 170 -2.92 -12.80 -1.76
CA PHE A 170 -3.87 -13.22 -0.73
C PHE A 170 -4.87 -14.25 -1.27
N ASP A 171 -5.41 -14.04 -2.46
CA ASP A 171 -6.30 -14.99 -3.13
C ASP A 171 -5.60 -16.33 -3.43
N GLU A 172 -4.37 -16.30 -3.95
CA GLU A 172 -3.56 -17.47 -4.25
C GLU A 172 -3.14 -18.30 -3.01
N ASN A 173 -3.10 -17.68 -1.83
CA ASN A 173 -2.77 -18.33 -0.56
C ASN A 173 -4.01 -18.62 0.30
N ASP A 174 -5.22 -18.59 -0.29
CA ASP A 174 -6.51 -18.78 0.40
C ASP A 174 -6.74 -17.83 1.58
N LEU A 175 -6.06 -16.69 1.61
CA LEU A 175 -6.18 -15.67 2.66
C LEU A 175 -7.37 -14.71 2.42
N GLY A 176 -8.05 -14.86 1.30
CA GLY A 176 -9.21 -14.05 0.91
C GLY A 176 -10.56 -14.54 1.41
N THR A 177 -10.61 -15.65 2.15
CA THR A 177 -11.85 -16.22 2.66
C THR A 177 -12.10 -15.79 4.11
N GLU A 178 -13.38 -15.72 4.52
CA GLU A 178 -13.78 -15.35 5.89
C GLU A 178 -13.16 -16.25 6.99
N ALA A 179 -12.54 -17.34 6.62
CA ALA A 179 -11.96 -18.32 7.54
C ALA A 179 -10.46 -18.17 7.78
N ASN A 180 -9.71 -17.44 6.95
CA ASN A 180 -8.26 -17.42 6.97
C ASN A 180 -7.66 -16.01 6.84
N GLY A 181 -7.38 -15.36 7.94
CA GLY A 181 -6.26 -14.46 8.17
C GLY A 181 -6.26 -13.04 7.61
N PHE A 182 -6.87 -12.67 6.51
CA PHE A 182 -7.01 -11.27 6.07
C PHE A 182 -8.46 -10.80 6.20
N ASN A 183 -9.04 -11.08 7.37
CA ASN A 183 -10.48 -10.96 7.63
C ASN A 183 -11.02 -9.54 7.63
N SER A 184 -10.17 -8.52 7.87
CA SER A 184 -10.59 -7.12 7.86
C SER A 184 -10.79 -6.57 6.44
N HIS A 185 -10.04 -7.09 5.47
CA HIS A 185 -10.01 -6.61 4.08
C HIS A 185 -10.08 -7.77 3.06
N PRO A 186 -11.19 -8.53 2.99
CA PRO A 186 -11.24 -9.76 2.20
C PRO A 186 -11.00 -9.47 0.70
N ALA A 187 -10.10 -10.25 0.10
CA ALA A 187 -9.92 -10.25 -1.34
C ALA A 187 -11.17 -10.83 -2.01
N SER A 188 -11.75 -10.11 -2.95
CA SER A 188 -12.85 -10.61 -3.75
C SER A 188 -12.52 -10.49 -5.25
N LYS A 189 -13.17 -11.33 -6.07
CA LYS A 189 -13.01 -11.23 -7.53
C LYS A 189 -13.40 -9.86 -8.07
N GLU A 190 -14.38 -9.22 -7.44
CA GLU A 190 -14.82 -7.89 -7.79
C GLU A 190 -13.74 -6.84 -7.47
N ARG A 191 -13.15 -6.89 -6.26
CA ARG A 191 -12.04 -6.01 -5.88
C ARG A 191 -10.85 -6.19 -6.81
N LEU A 192 -10.45 -7.45 -7.11
CA LEU A 192 -9.37 -7.72 -8.06
C LEU A 192 -9.64 -7.15 -9.45
N ALA A 193 -10.87 -7.28 -9.96
CA ALA A 193 -11.25 -6.72 -11.26
C ALA A 193 -11.19 -5.19 -11.25
N ASN A 194 -11.68 -4.54 -10.19
CA ASN A 194 -11.65 -3.10 -10.01
C ASN A 194 -10.21 -2.58 -9.91
N LEU A 195 -9.37 -3.21 -9.10
CA LEU A 195 -7.95 -2.87 -8.96
C LEU A 195 -7.20 -3.00 -10.28
N ALA A 196 -7.45 -4.07 -11.06
CA ALA A 196 -6.83 -4.23 -12.37
C ALA A 196 -7.24 -3.10 -13.34
N ASN A 197 -8.51 -2.65 -13.31
CA ASN A 197 -8.98 -1.55 -14.12
C ASN A 197 -8.35 -0.22 -13.69
N GLN A 198 -8.29 0.05 -12.40
CA GLN A 198 -7.65 1.25 -11.84
C GLN A 198 -6.16 1.30 -12.18
N ALA A 199 -5.45 0.19 -12.00
CA ALA A 199 -4.02 0.11 -12.32
C ALA A 199 -3.72 0.35 -13.80
N ARG A 200 -4.57 -0.16 -14.72
CA ARG A 200 -4.44 0.12 -16.16
C ARG A 200 -4.65 1.59 -16.47
N ASN A 201 -5.70 2.21 -15.94
CA ASN A 201 -6.03 3.61 -16.17
C ASN A 201 -4.90 4.52 -15.68
N GLN A 202 -4.43 4.33 -14.45
CA GLN A 202 -3.34 5.12 -13.88
C GLN A 202 -2.02 4.91 -14.63
N SER A 203 -1.73 3.70 -15.08
CA SER A 203 -0.55 3.44 -15.90
C SER A 203 -0.60 4.17 -17.24
N GLN A 204 -1.78 4.23 -17.88
CA GLN A 204 -1.97 4.94 -19.16
C GLN A 204 -1.88 6.46 -19.00
N GLU A 205 -2.46 7.01 -17.93
CA GLU A 205 -2.38 8.45 -17.62
C GLU A 205 -0.93 8.86 -17.38
N ASN A 206 -0.20 8.13 -16.58
CA ASN A 206 1.21 8.40 -16.28
C ASN A 206 2.08 8.35 -17.55
N HIS A 207 1.81 7.41 -18.48
CA HIS A 207 2.49 7.36 -19.77
C HIS A 207 2.16 8.57 -20.64
N ARG A 208 0.91 9.03 -20.65
CA ARG A 208 0.49 10.20 -21.42
C ARG A 208 1.13 11.50 -20.92
N GLU A 209 1.19 11.67 -19.61
CA GLU A 209 1.84 12.83 -18.96
C GLU A 209 3.34 12.86 -19.25
N LYS A 210 4.05 11.77 -19.05
CA LYS A 210 5.48 11.66 -19.37
C LYS A 210 5.79 11.96 -20.83
N ASN A 211 4.92 11.53 -21.75
CA ASN A 211 5.08 11.82 -23.18
C ASN A 211 4.82 13.30 -23.51
N LYS A 212 3.88 13.96 -22.82
CA LYS A 212 3.65 15.40 -22.98
C LYS A 212 4.84 16.21 -22.51
N ASP A 213 5.40 15.87 -21.32
CA ASP A 213 6.56 16.55 -20.76
C ASP A 213 7.78 16.38 -21.64
N ASN A 214 8.04 15.18 -22.17
CA ASN A 214 9.14 14.92 -23.10
C ASN A 214 8.97 15.71 -24.42
N ASN A 215 7.75 15.85 -24.93
CA ASN A 215 7.49 16.63 -26.14
C ASN A 215 7.66 18.14 -25.91
N ASN A 216 7.21 18.65 -24.74
CA ASN A 216 7.41 20.04 -24.36
C ASN A 216 8.89 20.38 -24.20
N ASN A 217 9.64 19.55 -23.44
CA ASN A 217 11.10 19.71 -23.29
C ASN A 217 11.85 19.68 -24.64
N LYS A 218 11.42 18.81 -25.57
CA LYS A 218 12.00 18.74 -26.90
C LYS A 218 11.71 19.99 -27.71
N LYS A 219 10.50 20.55 -27.59
CA LYS A 219 10.11 21.80 -28.26
C LYS A 219 10.91 22.99 -27.71
N ASP A 220 11.00 23.13 -26.38
CA ASP A 220 11.74 24.19 -25.72
C ASP A 220 13.24 24.16 -26.09
N ASN A 221 13.82 22.96 -26.21
CA ASN A 221 15.21 22.80 -26.69
C ASN A 221 15.38 23.19 -28.16
N ILE A 222 14.39 22.90 -29.03
CA ILE A 222 14.46 23.28 -30.44
C ILE A 222 14.32 24.79 -30.57
N ASP A 223 13.37 25.41 -29.83
CA ASP A 223 13.14 26.84 -29.84
C ASP A 223 14.38 27.60 -29.33
N SER A 224 15.00 27.12 -28.23
CA SER A 224 16.26 27.66 -27.73
C SER A 224 17.45 27.55 -28.72
N LEU A 225 17.53 26.42 -29.44
CA LEU A 225 18.54 26.26 -30.50
C LEU A 225 18.30 27.17 -31.70
N ALA A 226 17.03 27.38 -32.06
CA ALA A 226 16.65 28.31 -33.13
C ALA A 226 17.02 29.75 -32.78
N ASP A 227 16.77 30.19 -31.52
CA ASP A 227 17.15 31.52 -31.03
C ASP A 227 18.67 31.72 -31.06
N ILE A 228 19.47 30.73 -30.66
CA ILE A 228 20.94 30.77 -30.74
C ILE A 228 21.43 30.89 -32.18
N LEU A 229 20.78 30.17 -33.11
CA LEU A 229 21.17 30.19 -34.52
C LEU A 229 20.75 31.45 -35.25
N MET A 230 19.69 32.11 -34.79
CA MET A 230 19.19 33.35 -35.39
C MET A 230 19.83 34.62 -34.79
N GLY A 231 20.65 34.48 -33.74
CA GLY A 231 21.43 35.60 -33.22
C GLY A 231 20.68 36.58 -32.35
N TYR A 232 19.63 36.13 -31.66
CA TYR A 232 18.92 36.90 -30.64
C TYR A 232 19.51 36.64 -29.26
#